data_388b569e772957964258386a402e506c
#
_entry.id   388b569e772957964258386a402e506c
#
_cell.length_a   1.000
_cell.length_b   1.000
_cell.length_c   1.000
_cell.angle_alpha   90.00
_cell.angle_beta   90.00
_cell.angle_gamma   90.00
#
_symmetry.space_group_name_H-M   'P 1'
#
loop_
_entity.id
_entity.type
_entity.pdbx_description
1 polymer ?
#
loop_
_entity_poly.entity_id
_entity_poly.type
_entity_poly.pdbx_seq_one_letter_code
_entity_poly.pdbx_strand_id
1 'polypeptide(L)'
;TPSLGSMLHAQELPQDGGDTLFSNQHLAWDTLPEHLKREVENLHAEHSYLARYEDLRRINPWRPALTQAQIDEVVPVRHPVVRTHPETGRKALFVSEHFTTRILDIPEERSRALLDALFEHSTKPEFIYRHQWQPQDMVFWDNRSLMHLAAGCPPEQRRKLYRTTIAGDVPF
;
A
#
# COMPACT_ATOMS: atom_id res chain seq x y z
N THR A 1 9.11 10.05 -4.33
CA THR A 1 9.72 9.11 -3.37
C THR A 1 8.69 8.71 -2.34
N PRO A 2 8.44 7.41 -2.12
CA PRO A 2 7.52 6.94 -1.08
C PRO A 2 8.02 7.31 0.32
N SER A 3 7.10 7.49 1.27
CA SER A 3 7.49 7.70 2.67
C SER A 3 8.10 6.40 3.26
N LEU A 4 9.17 6.54 4.05
CA LEU A 4 9.80 5.43 4.76
C LEU A 4 8.82 4.78 5.72
N GLY A 5 8.19 5.59 6.55
CA GLY A 5 7.27 5.12 7.56
C GLY A 5 6.15 6.12 7.83
N SER A 6 5.16 5.66 8.53
CA SER A 6 4.07 6.49 9.01
C SER A 6 3.76 6.18 10.46
N MET A 7 3.35 7.20 11.20
CA MET A 7 2.93 7.07 12.58
C MET A 7 1.51 7.60 12.71
N LEU A 8 0.67 6.87 13.40
CA LEU A 8 -0.67 7.30 13.80
C LEU A 8 -0.79 7.35 15.31
N HIS A 9 -1.45 8.39 15.82
CA HIS A 9 -1.78 8.54 17.23
C HIS A 9 -3.29 8.69 17.38
N ALA A 10 -3.91 7.77 18.13
CA ALA A 10 -5.35 7.73 18.34
C ALA A 10 -5.82 8.86 19.26
N GLN A 11 -6.78 9.66 18.79
CA GLN A 11 -7.40 10.75 19.54
C GLN A 11 -8.86 10.44 19.89
N GLU A 12 -9.66 10.08 18.89
CA GLU A 12 -11.04 9.68 19.02
C GLU A 12 -11.23 8.34 18.28
N LEU A 13 -11.84 7.38 18.93
CA LEU A 13 -12.06 6.06 18.38
C LEU A 13 -13.55 5.74 18.27
N PRO A 14 -13.99 5.07 17.21
CA PRO A 14 -15.36 4.57 17.09
C PRO A 14 -15.59 3.43 18.10
N GLN A 15 -16.83 3.14 18.39
CA GLN A 15 -17.21 1.96 19.18
C GLN A 15 -17.05 0.67 18.38
N ASP A 16 -17.30 0.76 17.05
CA ASP A 16 -17.26 -0.38 16.14
C ASP A 16 -16.31 -0.13 14.99
N GLY A 17 -15.47 -1.09 14.68
CA GLY A 17 -14.51 -1.00 13.56
C GLY A 17 -13.36 -0.03 13.82
N GLY A 18 -12.88 0.61 12.76
CA GLY A 18 -11.77 1.57 12.83
C GLY A 18 -10.38 0.95 12.91
N ASP A 19 -10.27 -0.36 12.84
CA ASP A 19 -9.00 -1.09 12.90
C ASP A 19 -8.08 -0.73 11.74
N THR A 20 -6.80 -1.01 11.92
CA THR A 20 -5.82 -0.94 10.84
C THR A 20 -5.19 -2.31 10.63
N LEU A 21 -5.21 -2.77 9.40
CA LEU A 21 -4.58 -4.03 8.98
C LEU A 21 -3.22 -3.75 8.39
N PHE A 22 -2.24 -4.59 8.71
CA PHE A 22 -0.89 -4.54 8.17
C PHE A 22 -0.53 -5.89 7.59
N SER A 23 -0.14 -5.92 6.31
CA SER A 23 0.34 -7.12 5.65
C SER A 23 1.86 -7.10 5.55
N ASN A 24 2.50 -8.21 5.99
CA ASN A 24 3.94 -8.39 5.99
C ASN A 24 4.44 -8.76 4.58
N GLN A 25 5.03 -7.80 3.87
CA GLN A 25 5.47 -7.98 2.50
C GLN A 25 6.81 -8.74 2.38
N HIS A 26 7.60 -8.81 3.47
CA HIS A 26 8.74 -9.74 3.53
C HIS A 26 8.26 -11.18 3.54
N LEU A 27 7.29 -11.50 4.39
CA LEU A 27 6.74 -12.85 4.48
C LEU A 27 6.01 -13.24 3.19
N ALA A 28 5.29 -12.30 2.58
CA ALA A 28 4.66 -12.50 1.29
C ALA A 28 5.69 -12.83 0.20
N TRP A 29 6.85 -12.14 0.16
CA TRP A 29 7.95 -12.50 -0.73
C TRP A 29 8.57 -13.84 -0.38
N ASP A 30 8.91 -14.10 0.87
CA ASP A 30 9.59 -15.32 1.31
C ASP A 30 8.79 -16.59 0.94
N THR A 31 7.46 -16.51 1.00
CA THR A 31 6.54 -17.62 0.72
C THR A 31 5.95 -17.64 -0.68
N LEU A 32 6.29 -16.65 -1.52
CA LEU A 32 5.82 -16.61 -2.91
C LEU A 32 6.32 -17.84 -3.67
N PRO A 33 5.49 -18.52 -4.48
CA PRO A 33 5.92 -19.64 -5.32
C PRO A 33 7.13 -19.29 -6.20
N GLU A 34 8.10 -20.20 -6.27
CA GLU A 34 9.39 -19.97 -6.95
C GLU A 34 9.28 -19.58 -8.42
N HIS A 35 8.26 -20.06 -9.14
CA HIS A 35 8.03 -19.66 -10.52
C HIS A 35 7.63 -18.19 -10.62
N LEU A 36 6.80 -17.69 -9.66
CA LEU A 36 6.43 -16.27 -9.62
C LEU A 36 7.60 -15.39 -9.18
N LYS A 37 8.40 -15.82 -8.20
CA LYS A 37 9.62 -15.09 -7.79
C LYS A 37 10.53 -14.85 -8.99
N ARG A 38 10.88 -15.91 -9.72
CA ARG A 38 11.75 -15.81 -10.91
C ARG A 38 11.20 -14.89 -11.99
N GLU A 39 9.88 -14.83 -12.12
CA GLU A 39 9.25 -13.99 -13.12
C GLU A 39 9.25 -12.51 -12.74
N VAL A 40 9.03 -12.19 -11.46
CA VAL A 40 8.80 -10.80 -11.04
C VAL A 40 10.01 -10.10 -10.43
N GLU A 41 11.03 -10.84 -10.02
CA GLU A 41 12.17 -10.34 -9.23
C GLU A 41 12.87 -9.12 -9.83
N ASN A 42 12.95 -9.06 -11.15
CA ASN A 42 13.63 -7.98 -11.88
C ASN A 42 12.68 -7.05 -12.62
N LEU A 43 11.37 -7.22 -12.44
CA LEU A 43 10.37 -6.40 -13.09
C LEU A 43 10.12 -5.09 -12.30
N HIS A 44 9.63 -4.11 -13.03
CA HIS A 44 9.19 -2.84 -12.47
C HIS A 44 7.70 -2.66 -12.71
N ALA A 45 7.05 -1.96 -11.83
CA ALA A 45 5.65 -1.60 -11.95
C ALA A 45 5.45 -0.09 -11.97
N GLU A 46 4.40 0.34 -12.61
CA GLU A 46 3.92 1.71 -12.58
C GLU A 46 2.96 1.88 -11.40
N HIS A 47 3.16 2.94 -10.63
CA HIS A 47 2.29 3.33 -9.54
C HIS A 47 1.69 4.70 -9.83
N SER A 48 0.37 4.84 -9.65
CA SER A 48 -0.36 6.06 -9.94
C SER A 48 -1.25 6.49 -8.78
N TYR A 49 -0.95 7.65 -8.21
CA TYR A 49 -1.84 8.30 -7.26
C TYR A 49 -3.13 8.78 -7.93
N LEU A 50 -3.03 9.24 -9.19
CA LEU A 50 -4.18 9.71 -9.95
C LEU A 50 -5.20 8.60 -10.16
N ALA A 51 -4.75 7.41 -10.57
CA ALA A 51 -5.64 6.25 -10.73
C ALA A 51 -6.39 5.94 -9.42
N ARG A 52 -5.66 5.90 -8.30
CA ARG A 52 -6.27 5.71 -6.97
C ARG A 52 -7.24 6.82 -6.61
N TYR A 53 -6.92 8.07 -6.92
CA TYR A 53 -7.78 9.21 -6.63
C TYR A 53 -9.10 9.13 -7.39
N GLU A 54 -9.06 8.73 -8.66
CA GLU A 54 -10.26 8.53 -9.49
C GLU A 54 -11.14 7.38 -8.97
N ASP A 55 -10.54 6.28 -8.52
CA ASP A 55 -11.30 5.19 -7.87
C ASP A 55 -12.00 5.68 -6.60
N LEU A 56 -11.29 6.44 -5.76
CA LEU A 56 -11.88 7.05 -4.57
C LEU A 56 -13.03 8.00 -4.91
N ARG A 57 -12.97 8.72 -6.03
CA ARG A 57 -14.06 9.58 -6.49
C ARG A 57 -15.28 8.79 -6.96
N ARG A 58 -15.07 7.64 -7.61
CA ARG A 58 -16.19 6.74 -7.99
C ARG A 58 -16.95 6.23 -6.78
N ILE A 59 -16.23 5.87 -5.71
CA ILE A 59 -16.83 5.40 -4.45
C ILE A 59 -17.43 6.56 -3.65
N ASN A 60 -16.79 7.73 -3.69
CA ASN A 60 -17.24 8.93 -2.99
C ASN A 60 -17.37 10.12 -3.95
N PRO A 61 -18.54 10.30 -4.59
CA PRO A 61 -18.77 11.39 -5.55
C PRO A 61 -18.62 12.81 -4.98
N TRP A 62 -18.67 12.96 -3.66
CA TRP A 62 -18.48 14.25 -2.98
C TRP A 62 -17.00 14.69 -2.96
N ARG A 63 -16.08 13.80 -3.26
CA ARG A 63 -14.65 14.14 -3.34
C ARG A 63 -14.42 15.06 -4.53
N PRO A 64 -13.82 16.26 -4.33
CA PRO A 64 -13.62 17.21 -5.42
C PRO A 64 -12.70 16.63 -6.51
N ALA A 65 -12.83 17.09 -7.73
CA ALA A 65 -11.84 16.77 -8.76
C ALA A 65 -10.49 17.42 -8.44
N LEU A 66 -9.40 16.77 -8.82
CA LEU A 66 -8.08 17.41 -8.77
C LEU A 66 -8.05 18.55 -9.80
N THR A 67 -7.38 19.62 -9.43
CA THR A 67 -7.06 20.71 -10.38
C THR A 67 -5.97 20.25 -11.35
N GLN A 68 -5.83 20.90 -12.49
CA GLN A 68 -4.79 20.57 -13.46
C GLN A 68 -3.39 20.65 -12.82
N ALA A 69 -3.11 21.67 -12.02
CA ALA A 69 -1.85 21.80 -11.29
C ALA A 69 -1.56 20.61 -10.37
N GLN A 70 -2.57 20.10 -9.67
CA GLN A 70 -2.42 18.91 -8.82
C GLN A 70 -2.21 17.63 -9.66
N ILE A 71 -2.86 17.52 -10.82
CA ILE A 71 -2.65 16.39 -11.74
C ILE A 71 -1.22 16.40 -12.26
N ASP A 72 -0.70 17.56 -12.64
CA ASP A 72 0.65 17.74 -13.16
C ASP A 72 1.75 17.38 -12.11
N GLU A 73 1.44 17.48 -10.82
CA GLU A 73 2.34 17.13 -9.72
C GLU A 73 2.36 15.62 -9.39
N VAL A 74 1.30 14.88 -9.75
CA VAL A 74 1.12 13.47 -9.35
C VAL A 74 1.32 12.50 -10.51
N VAL A 75 2.40 12.69 -11.26
CA VAL A 75 2.76 11.81 -12.38
C VAL A 75 2.99 10.36 -11.89
N PRO A 76 2.63 9.36 -12.70
CA PRO A 76 2.94 7.98 -12.40
C PRO A 76 4.44 7.76 -12.18
N VAL A 77 4.79 6.89 -11.24
CA VAL A 77 6.17 6.59 -10.89
C VAL A 77 6.49 5.11 -11.13
N ARG A 78 7.74 4.84 -11.51
CA ARG A 78 8.26 3.49 -11.70
C ARG A 78 8.99 3.03 -10.44
N HIS A 79 8.61 1.85 -9.93
CA HIS A 79 9.28 1.17 -8.81
C HIS A 79 9.47 -0.31 -9.10
N PRO A 80 10.45 -0.98 -8.47
CA PRO A 80 10.58 -2.43 -8.60
C PRO A 80 9.34 -3.14 -8.04
N VAL A 81 8.97 -4.27 -8.63
CA VAL A 81 7.92 -5.17 -8.09
C VAL A 81 8.38 -5.80 -6.77
N VAL A 82 9.68 -6.06 -6.67
CA VAL A 82 10.34 -6.61 -5.48
C VAL A 82 11.39 -5.63 -5.00
N ARG A 83 11.16 -5.04 -3.85
CA ARG A 83 12.06 -4.06 -3.26
C ARG A 83 13.05 -4.73 -2.30
N THR A 84 14.30 -4.27 -2.30
CA THR A 84 15.27 -4.58 -1.23
C THR A 84 15.16 -3.55 -0.11
N HIS A 85 15.03 -4.02 1.13
CA HIS A 85 15.02 -3.14 2.29
C HIS A 85 16.44 -2.65 2.58
N PRO A 86 16.70 -1.33 2.59
CA PRO A 86 18.07 -0.79 2.58
C PRO A 86 18.88 -1.11 3.85
N GLU A 87 18.22 -1.28 4.98
CA GLU A 87 18.91 -1.54 6.26
C GLU A 87 19.08 -3.03 6.55
N THR A 88 18.17 -3.88 6.07
CA THR A 88 18.18 -5.31 6.41
C THR A 88 18.63 -6.20 5.26
N GLY A 89 18.63 -5.68 4.03
CA GLY A 89 18.89 -6.45 2.81
C GLY A 89 17.77 -7.45 2.43
N ARG A 90 16.69 -7.51 3.21
CA ARG A 90 15.58 -8.42 2.93
C ARG A 90 14.74 -7.92 1.76
N LYS A 91 14.28 -8.83 0.93
CA LYS A 91 13.33 -8.54 -0.14
C LYS A 91 11.91 -8.47 0.40
N ALA A 92 11.10 -7.61 -0.22
CA ALA A 92 9.69 -7.45 0.05
C ALA A 92 8.92 -7.24 -1.26
N LEU A 93 7.71 -7.74 -1.37
CA LEU A 93 6.81 -7.34 -2.45
C LEU A 93 6.49 -5.85 -2.33
N PHE A 94 6.54 -5.14 -3.45
CA PHE A 94 6.31 -3.69 -3.47
C PHE A 94 5.26 -3.31 -4.51
N VAL A 95 4.13 -3.98 -4.44
CA VAL A 95 2.93 -3.72 -5.25
C VAL A 95 1.72 -3.53 -4.35
N SER A 96 0.76 -2.75 -4.81
CA SER A 96 -0.47 -2.46 -4.07
C SER A 96 -1.65 -2.37 -5.03
N GLU A 97 -2.74 -3.08 -4.75
CA GLU A 97 -3.99 -3.03 -5.53
C GLU A 97 -4.49 -1.59 -5.74
N HIS A 98 -4.21 -0.70 -4.78
CA HIS A 98 -4.68 0.67 -4.83
C HIS A 98 -3.82 1.62 -5.68
N PHE A 99 -2.55 1.32 -5.88
CA PHE A 99 -1.63 2.26 -6.53
C PHE A 99 -0.93 1.68 -7.74
N THR A 100 -0.75 0.34 -7.81
CA THR A 100 -0.04 -0.31 -8.91
C THR A 100 -0.98 -0.51 -10.09
N THR A 101 -0.69 0.11 -11.21
CA THR A 101 -1.56 0.09 -12.40
C THR A 101 -1.17 -1.00 -13.38
N ARG A 102 0.12 -1.28 -13.53
CA ARG A 102 0.64 -2.33 -14.41
C ARG A 102 2.09 -2.70 -14.09
N ILE A 103 2.50 -3.88 -14.48
CA ILE A 103 3.90 -4.27 -14.58
C ILE A 103 4.40 -3.85 -15.96
N LEU A 104 5.58 -3.24 -15.99
CA LEU A 104 6.17 -2.67 -17.20
C LEU A 104 6.94 -3.73 -18.00
N ASP A 105 7.16 -3.45 -19.28
CA ASP A 105 8.00 -4.23 -20.18
C ASP A 105 7.51 -5.66 -20.45
N ILE A 106 6.23 -5.96 -20.17
CA ILE A 106 5.55 -7.24 -20.49
C ILE A 106 4.16 -6.97 -21.08
N PRO A 107 3.52 -7.95 -21.76
CA PRO A 107 2.18 -7.80 -22.31
C PRO A 107 1.14 -7.47 -21.21
N GLU A 108 0.16 -6.64 -21.55
CA GLU A 108 -0.85 -6.15 -20.59
C GLU A 108 -1.63 -7.30 -19.91
N GLU A 109 -2.02 -8.31 -20.67
CA GLU A 109 -2.71 -9.49 -20.13
C GLU A 109 -1.86 -10.21 -19.09
N ARG A 110 -0.55 -10.36 -19.36
CA ARG A 110 0.38 -10.98 -18.41
C ARG A 110 0.60 -10.13 -17.19
N SER A 111 0.72 -8.81 -17.37
CA SER A 111 0.83 -7.85 -16.27
C SER A 111 -0.37 -7.96 -15.32
N ARG A 112 -1.58 -8.01 -15.85
CA ARG A 112 -2.79 -8.16 -15.05
C ARG A 112 -2.81 -9.49 -14.29
N ALA A 113 -2.56 -10.59 -14.97
CA ALA A 113 -2.55 -11.91 -14.33
C ALA A 113 -1.50 -12.02 -13.21
N LEU A 114 -0.32 -11.42 -13.38
CA LEU A 114 0.70 -11.38 -12.34
C LEU A 114 0.28 -10.50 -11.17
N LEU A 115 -0.25 -9.30 -11.42
CA LEU A 115 -0.70 -8.41 -10.35
C LEU A 115 -1.81 -9.06 -9.52
N ASP A 116 -2.79 -9.69 -10.17
CA ASP A 116 -3.88 -10.39 -9.49
C ASP A 116 -3.34 -11.50 -8.58
N ALA A 117 -2.39 -12.31 -9.06
CA ALA A 117 -1.75 -13.36 -8.27
C ALA A 117 -0.93 -12.79 -7.09
N LEU A 118 -0.21 -11.67 -7.29
CA LEU A 118 0.57 -11.02 -6.24
C LEU A 118 -0.35 -10.38 -5.18
N PHE A 119 -1.43 -9.73 -5.58
CA PHE A 119 -2.39 -9.13 -4.65
C PHE A 119 -3.09 -10.21 -3.81
N GLU A 120 -3.59 -11.28 -4.43
CA GLU A 120 -4.17 -12.41 -3.72
C GLU A 120 -3.18 -13.02 -2.73
N HIS A 121 -1.93 -13.24 -3.18
CA HIS A 121 -0.90 -13.81 -2.31
C HIS A 121 -0.53 -12.90 -1.14
N SER A 122 -0.30 -11.61 -1.39
CA SER A 122 0.18 -10.66 -0.37
C SER A 122 -0.87 -10.26 0.66
N THR A 123 -2.14 -10.57 0.42
CA THR A 123 -3.25 -10.27 1.33
C THR A 123 -3.79 -11.50 2.06
N LYS A 124 -3.09 -12.63 2.03
CA LYS A 124 -3.48 -13.84 2.78
C LYS A 124 -3.57 -13.58 4.28
N PRO A 125 -4.54 -14.18 4.97
CA PRO A 125 -4.76 -13.96 6.40
C PRO A 125 -3.54 -14.19 7.27
N GLU A 126 -2.70 -15.17 6.92
CA GLU A 126 -1.47 -15.49 7.65
C GLU A 126 -0.40 -14.40 7.62
N PHE A 127 -0.51 -13.43 6.72
CA PHE A 127 0.40 -12.27 6.63
C PHE A 127 -0.15 -11.03 7.31
N ILE A 128 -1.41 -11.07 7.76
CA ILE A 128 -2.14 -9.90 8.26
C ILE A 128 -2.06 -9.81 9.79
N TYR A 129 -1.49 -8.71 10.27
CA TYR A 129 -1.69 -8.25 11.63
C TYR A 129 -2.82 -7.21 11.66
N ARG A 130 -3.83 -7.43 12.49
CA ARG A 130 -4.95 -6.51 12.71
C ARG A 130 -4.76 -5.77 14.02
N HIS A 131 -4.50 -4.47 13.92
CA HIS A 131 -4.41 -3.59 15.08
C HIS A 131 -5.79 -3.05 15.47
N GLN A 132 -6.24 -3.44 16.66
CA GLN A 132 -7.44 -2.91 17.31
C GLN A 132 -7.01 -1.74 18.20
N TRP A 133 -7.42 -0.55 17.81
CA TRP A 133 -7.00 0.68 18.47
C TRP A 133 -7.54 0.80 19.88
N GLN A 134 -6.66 1.20 20.81
CA GLN A 134 -7.01 1.65 22.14
C GLN A 134 -6.81 3.18 22.24
N PRO A 135 -7.53 3.87 23.17
CA PRO A 135 -7.31 5.30 23.39
C PRO A 135 -5.83 5.61 23.68
N GLN A 136 -5.31 6.63 22.99
CA GLN A 136 -3.91 7.09 23.09
C GLN A 136 -2.86 6.14 22.46
N ASP A 137 -3.27 5.05 21.81
CA ASP A 137 -2.33 4.22 21.06
C ASP A 137 -1.54 5.05 20.06
N MET A 138 -0.24 4.75 19.97
CA MET A 138 0.66 5.26 18.95
C MET A 138 1.24 4.09 18.17
N VAL A 139 0.96 4.00 16.88
CA VAL A 139 1.45 2.94 15.99
C VAL A 139 2.34 3.56 14.94
N PHE A 140 3.58 3.07 14.87
CA PHE A 140 4.55 3.39 13.83
C PHE A 140 4.81 2.14 12.99
N TRP A 141 4.86 2.29 11.66
CA TRP A 141 5.18 1.18 10.76
C TRP A 141 6.09 1.63 9.62
N ASP A 142 6.82 0.66 9.10
CA ASP A 142 7.72 0.80 7.96
C ASP A 142 6.99 0.50 6.65
N ASN A 143 6.77 1.52 5.82
CA ASN A 143 6.12 1.37 4.51
C ASN A 143 6.99 0.62 3.49
N ARG A 144 8.27 0.40 3.80
CA ARG A 144 9.19 -0.30 2.90
C ARG A 144 8.96 -1.81 2.91
N SER A 145 8.31 -2.32 3.94
CA SER A 145 8.08 -3.76 4.15
C SER A 145 6.65 -4.13 4.55
N LEU A 146 5.79 -3.13 4.77
CA LEU A 146 4.39 -3.34 5.13
C LEU A 146 3.43 -2.64 4.16
N MET A 147 2.39 -3.35 3.78
CA MET A 147 1.20 -2.77 3.19
C MET A 147 0.14 -2.59 4.29
N HIS A 148 -0.68 -1.54 4.22
CA HIS A 148 -1.68 -1.28 5.25
C HIS A 148 -3.03 -0.87 4.68
N LEU A 149 -4.08 -1.17 5.45
CA LEU A 149 -5.46 -0.84 5.14
C LEU A 149 -6.20 -0.34 6.38
N ALA A 150 -6.84 0.82 6.28
CA ALA A 150 -7.83 1.24 7.26
C ALA A 150 -9.15 0.50 7.00
N ALA A 151 -9.62 -0.29 7.96
CA ALA A 151 -10.81 -1.12 7.82
C ALA A 151 -12.13 -0.31 7.75
N GLY A 152 -12.05 1.01 8.04
CA GLY A 152 -13.24 1.84 8.10
C GLY A 152 -14.02 1.68 9.41
N CYS A 153 -15.02 2.53 9.59
CA CYS A 153 -15.98 2.48 10.70
C CYS A 153 -17.32 3.01 10.20
N PRO A 154 -18.42 2.81 10.96
CA PRO A 154 -19.72 3.39 10.64
C PRO A 154 -19.61 4.91 10.41
N PRO A 155 -20.25 5.49 9.40
CA PRO A 155 -20.10 6.91 9.04
C PRO A 155 -20.62 7.88 10.11
N GLU A 156 -21.50 7.44 10.99
CA GLU A 156 -22.03 8.19 12.13
C GLU A 156 -21.09 8.21 13.32
N GLN A 157 -20.07 7.37 13.36
CA GLN A 157 -19.10 7.27 14.43
C GLN A 157 -17.83 8.08 14.10
N ARG A 158 -17.32 8.79 15.11
CA ARG A 158 -16.14 9.61 14.93
C ARG A 158 -14.88 8.77 15.09
N ARG A 159 -13.97 8.93 14.11
CA ARG A 159 -12.62 8.38 14.15
C ARG A 159 -11.62 9.47 13.81
N LYS A 160 -10.76 9.81 14.78
CA LYS A 160 -9.74 10.84 14.61
C LYS A 160 -8.38 10.32 15.05
N LEU A 161 -7.43 10.29 14.14
CA LEU A 161 -6.04 9.96 14.42
C LEU A 161 -5.14 11.08 13.85
N TYR A 162 -4.15 11.49 14.62
CA TYR A 162 -3.09 12.33 14.10
C TYR A 162 -2.10 11.48 13.33
N ARG A 163 -1.59 12.01 12.22
CA ARG A 163 -0.64 11.32 11.35
C ARG A 163 0.61 12.17 11.14
N THR A 164 1.77 11.52 11.22
CA THR A 164 3.01 12.01 10.66
C THR A 164 3.67 10.96 9.76
N THR A 165 4.50 11.42 8.83
CA THR A 165 5.24 10.55 7.91
C THR A 165 6.70 10.91 7.93
N ILE A 166 7.55 9.91 7.72
CA ILE A 166 9.01 10.06 7.62
C ILE A 166 9.38 10.00 6.14
N ALA A 167 10.23 10.93 5.70
CA ALA A 167 10.75 10.93 4.34
C ALA A 167 11.49 9.60 4.05
N GLY A 168 11.28 9.08 2.87
CA GLY A 168 11.86 7.80 2.47
C GLY A 168 12.91 7.94 1.38
N ASP A 169 13.29 6.79 0.86
CA ASP A 169 14.30 6.58 -0.18
C ASP A 169 13.63 6.16 -1.50
N VAL A 170 14.42 6.14 -2.55
CA VAL A 170 14.00 5.56 -3.83
C VAL A 170 14.08 4.04 -3.71
N PRO A 171 12.97 3.30 -3.98
CA PRO A 171 12.97 1.84 -3.97
C PRO A 171 13.94 1.24 -4.99
N PHE A 172 14.67 0.20 -4.61
CA PHE A 172 15.59 -0.56 -5.47
C PHE A 172 15.50 -2.06 -5.22
#